data_a8a0f3df97776b82e2f7fd45e2003e8d
#
_entry.id   a8a0f3df97776b82e2f7fd45e2003e8d
#
_cell.length_a   1.000
_cell.length_b   1.000
_cell.length_c   1.000
_cell.angle_alpha   90.00
_cell.angle_beta   90.00
_cell.angle_gamma   90.00
#
_symmetry.space_group_name_H-M   'P 1'
#
loop_
_entity.id
_entity.type
_entity.pdbx_description
1 polymer ?
#
loop_
_entity_poly.entity_id
_entity_poly.type
_entity_poly.pdbx_seq_one_letter_code
_entity_poly.pdbx_strand_id
1 'polypeptide(L)'
;QRVNHKIFKDVPGLVNNKVLTSKHLKSKYPNLSENELSEKVLSFVKTKNTDYYYLKKGGDFWNVMIFIDNSVTHEIVKDKEIAYEGGKLLGEFLNLTADFDSSQLIDVIPNFHDMSFRYKQYAAALQSASKKRLFKAEKYTTTVAELKEEMHILQNLKEAGKISVRVTHNDTKISNALFDTNNKGICMIDTDTVMSGIIHYDFGDAIRTICNTAAED
;
A
#
# COMPACT_ATOMS: atom_id res chain seq x y z
N GLN A 1 8.72 10.81 9.67
CA GLN A 1 7.33 10.87 9.18
C GLN A 1 6.39 11.22 10.33
N ARG A 2 5.43 12.15 10.08
CA ARG A 2 4.27 12.36 10.95
C ARG A 2 3.12 11.52 10.43
N VAL A 3 2.60 10.60 11.24
CA VAL A 3 1.50 9.73 10.86
C VAL A 3 0.17 10.49 10.94
N ASN A 4 -0.67 10.34 9.93
CA ASN A 4 -1.99 10.97 9.91
C ASN A 4 -3.01 10.19 10.78
N HIS A 5 -3.02 10.48 12.08
CA HIS A 5 -3.92 9.84 13.04
C HIS A 5 -5.42 10.12 12.81
N LYS A 6 -5.77 11.02 11.88
CA LYS A 6 -7.17 11.23 11.47
C LYS A 6 -7.65 10.10 10.55
N ILE A 7 -6.74 9.53 9.75
CA ILE A 7 -7.00 8.38 8.88
C ILE A 7 -6.70 7.09 9.62
N PHE A 8 -5.50 6.96 10.16
CA PHE A 8 -5.03 5.78 10.89
C PHE A 8 -5.39 5.90 12.37
N LYS A 9 -6.43 5.20 12.81
CA LYS A 9 -6.96 5.33 14.17
C LYS A 9 -6.10 4.63 15.20
N ASP A 10 -5.46 3.53 14.85
CA ASP A 10 -4.49 2.81 15.67
C ASP A 10 -3.08 2.99 15.12
N VAL A 11 -2.44 4.10 15.47
CA VAL A 11 -1.05 4.38 15.04
C VAL A 11 -0.04 3.41 15.65
N PRO A 12 -0.11 3.02 16.93
CA PRO A 12 0.76 1.97 17.47
C PRO A 12 0.68 0.67 16.68
N GLY A 13 -0.52 0.21 16.35
CA GLY A 13 -0.75 -0.99 15.55
C GLY A 13 -0.23 -0.86 14.11
N LEU A 14 -0.44 0.29 13.47
CA LEU A 14 0.13 0.59 12.15
C LEU A 14 1.66 0.48 12.17
N VAL A 15 2.32 1.12 13.15
CA VAL A 15 3.78 1.07 13.25
C VAL A 15 4.25 -0.35 13.55
N ASN A 16 3.50 -1.12 14.33
CA ASN A 16 3.80 -2.53 14.56
C ASN A 16 3.74 -3.35 13.25
N ASN A 17 2.70 -3.15 12.41
CA ASN A 17 2.63 -3.79 11.09
C ASN A 17 3.87 -3.50 10.25
N LYS A 18 4.28 -2.22 10.17
CA LYS A 18 5.49 -1.79 9.42
C LYS A 18 6.74 -2.50 9.93
N VAL A 19 6.92 -2.56 11.25
CA VAL A 19 8.09 -3.18 11.88
C VAL A 19 8.11 -4.69 11.69
N LEU A 20 6.96 -5.36 11.84
CA LEU A 20 6.85 -6.81 11.59
C LEU A 20 7.17 -7.15 10.14
N THR A 21 6.61 -6.39 9.19
CA THR A 21 6.90 -6.55 7.75
C THR A 21 8.37 -6.33 7.45
N SER A 22 8.98 -5.26 7.99
CA SER A 22 10.41 -5.00 7.83
C SER A 22 11.27 -6.14 8.37
N LYS A 23 10.96 -6.64 9.56
CA LYS A 23 11.70 -7.78 10.17
C LYS A 23 11.57 -9.05 9.32
N HIS A 24 10.36 -9.33 8.82
CA HIS A 24 10.13 -10.47 7.96
C HIS A 24 10.94 -10.36 6.65
N LEU A 25 10.87 -9.21 5.97
CA LEU A 25 11.64 -8.97 4.75
C LEU A 25 13.15 -9.09 4.99
N LYS A 26 13.69 -8.54 6.10
CA LYS A 26 15.11 -8.69 6.46
C LYS A 26 15.51 -10.13 6.68
N SER A 27 14.63 -10.96 7.24
CA SER A 27 14.92 -12.39 7.46
C SER A 27 15.14 -13.19 6.17
N LYS A 28 14.68 -12.64 5.02
CA LYS A 28 14.90 -13.26 3.70
C LYS A 28 16.32 -13.06 3.15
N TYR A 29 17.12 -12.24 3.80
CA TYR A 29 18.48 -11.91 3.39
C TYR A 29 19.51 -12.26 4.51
N PRO A 30 19.65 -13.54 4.90
CA PRO A 30 20.42 -13.95 6.08
C PRO A 30 21.92 -13.67 5.98
N ASN A 31 22.43 -13.43 4.77
CA ASN A 31 23.85 -13.21 4.49
C ASN A 31 24.23 -11.72 4.42
N LEU A 32 23.26 -10.80 4.53
CA LEU A 32 23.52 -9.37 4.50
C LEU A 32 23.79 -8.83 5.91
N SER A 33 24.76 -7.92 6.02
CA SER A 33 24.99 -7.14 7.23
C SER A 33 23.83 -6.19 7.52
N GLU A 34 23.73 -5.65 8.73
CA GLU A 34 22.70 -4.66 9.09
C GLU A 34 22.76 -3.40 8.21
N ASN A 35 23.95 -2.98 7.79
CA ASN A 35 24.10 -1.84 6.89
C ASN A 35 23.51 -2.15 5.51
N GLU A 36 23.88 -3.27 4.90
CA GLU A 36 23.33 -3.71 3.60
C GLU A 36 21.81 -3.93 3.67
N LEU A 37 21.31 -4.47 4.79
CA LEU A 37 19.88 -4.62 5.02
C LEU A 37 19.16 -3.25 5.07
N SER A 38 19.78 -2.23 5.68
CA SER A 38 19.19 -0.89 5.77
C SER A 38 19.17 -0.15 4.43
N GLU A 39 19.97 -0.55 3.46
CA GLU A 39 19.97 -0.06 2.08
C GLU A 39 18.96 -0.80 1.18
N LYS A 40 18.44 -1.93 1.63
CA LYS A 40 17.56 -2.81 0.84
C LYS A 40 16.15 -2.95 1.41
N VAL A 41 15.96 -2.77 2.70
CA VAL A 41 14.68 -2.93 3.40
C VAL A 41 14.47 -1.76 4.35
N LEU A 42 13.28 -1.16 4.32
CA LEU A 42 12.94 -0.08 5.25
C LEU A 42 13.25 -0.47 6.70
N SER A 43 14.03 0.37 7.36
CA SER A 43 14.48 0.14 8.73
C SER A 43 13.97 1.25 9.64
N PHE A 44 13.38 0.85 10.78
CA PHE A 44 12.75 1.77 11.73
C PHE A 44 13.64 2.00 12.94
N VAL A 45 13.74 3.26 13.37
CA VAL A 45 14.56 3.67 14.52
C VAL A 45 13.72 3.64 15.78
N LYS A 46 14.26 3.01 16.83
CA LYS A 46 13.63 3.00 18.15
C LYS A 46 13.82 4.34 18.86
N THR A 47 12.81 4.73 19.62
CA THR A 47 12.93 5.81 20.61
C THR A 47 13.80 5.36 21.79
N LYS A 48 14.12 6.30 22.69
CA LYS A 48 14.81 5.97 23.95
C LYS A 48 14.02 5.02 24.85
N ASN A 49 12.70 4.96 24.68
CA ASN A 49 11.80 4.06 25.43
C ASN A 49 11.57 2.71 24.70
N THR A 50 12.36 2.42 23.67
CA THR A 50 12.31 1.19 22.84
C THR A 50 11.11 1.05 21.90
N ASP A 51 10.20 2.03 21.85
CA ASP A 51 9.10 2.07 20.91
C ASP A 51 9.59 2.52 19.51
N TYR A 52 8.87 2.17 18.46
CA TYR A 52 9.17 2.61 17.09
C TYR A 52 8.36 3.85 16.67
N TYR A 53 7.63 4.46 17.60
CA TYR A 53 6.92 5.71 17.40
C TYR A 53 7.09 6.64 18.61
N TYR A 54 6.91 7.93 18.36
CA TYR A 54 6.91 8.96 19.40
C TYR A 54 5.57 9.71 19.34
N LEU A 55 4.87 9.75 20.47
CA LEU A 55 3.68 10.59 20.65
C LEU A 55 4.09 11.95 21.21
N LYS A 56 3.97 12.99 20.39
CA LYS A 56 4.22 14.38 20.78
C LYS A 56 3.09 14.87 21.72
N LYS A 57 3.45 15.68 22.71
CA LYS A 57 2.45 16.42 23.51
C LYS A 57 1.56 17.25 22.59
N GLY A 58 0.26 16.95 22.52
CA GLY A 58 -0.69 17.53 21.57
C GLY A 58 -1.29 16.52 20.57
N GLY A 59 -0.86 15.25 20.62
CA GLY A 59 -1.51 14.14 19.92
C GLY A 59 -0.91 13.74 18.57
N ASP A 60 0.17 14.38 18.11
CA ASP A 60 0.85 13.98 16.87
C ASP A 60 1.74 12.76 17.09
N PHE A 61 1.61 11.76 16.22
CA PHE A 61 2.48 10.59 16.19
C PHE A 61 3.56 10.75 15.14
N TRP A 62 4.77 10.34 15.49
CA TRP A 62 5.94 10.38 14.62
C TRP A 62 6.67 9.05 14.64
N ASN A 63 7.14 8.60 13.49
CA ASN A 63 8.11 7.52 13.38
C ASN A 63 9.34 8.00 12.60
N VAL A 64 10.46 7.31 12.79
CA VAL A 64 11.73 7.62 12.11
C VAL A 64 12.20 6.35 11.40
N MET A 65 12.58 6.51 10.15
CA MET A 65 13.16 5.46 9.31
C MET A 65 14.58 5.84 8.92
N ILE A 66 15.42 4.85 8.69
CA ILE A 66 16.74 5.06 8.08
C ILE A 66 16.49 5.47 6.62
N PHE A 67 17.12 6.56 6.19
CA PHE A 67 17.06 6.99 4.81
C PHE A 67 17.94 6.09 3.94
N ILE A 68 17.45 5.70 2.79
CA ILE A 68 18.21 4.92 1.80
C ILE A 68 18.86 5.91 0.85
N ASP A 69 20.18 6.06 0.96
CA ASP A 69 20.95 7.00 0.14
C ASP A 69 21.00 6.56 -1.34
N ASN A 70 21.31 7.53 -2.23
CA ASN A 70 21.42 7.31 -3.67
C ASN A 70 20.18 6.65 -4.29
N SER A 71 19.02 7.01 -3.77
CA SER A 71 17.74 6.48 -4.21
C SER A 71 16.82 7.55 -4.78
N VAL A 72 15.95 7.15 -5.70
CA VAL A 72 14.98 8.02 -6.36
C VAL A 72 13.61 7.34 -6.42
N THR A 73 12.55 8.14 -6.53
CA THR A 73 11.18 7.68 -6.84
C THR A 73 10.70 8.33 -8.14
N HIS A 74 9.73 7.72 -8.79
CA HIS A 74 9.11 8.24 -9.99
C HIS A 74 7.62 8.49 -9.76
N GLU A 75 7.15 9.70 -10.04
CA GLU A 75 5.71 10.02 -9.99
C GLU A 75 4.97 9.53 -11.24
N ILE A 76 5.68 9.44 -12.35
CA ILE A 76 5.16 9.02 -13.66
C ILE A 76 6.15 8.06 -14.29
N VAL A 77 5.65 6.99 -14.88
CA VAL A 77 6.46 6.05 -15.66
C VAL A 77 6.83 6.67 -17.01
N LYS A 78 8.12 6.94 -17.22
CA LYS A 78 8.64 7.60 -18.43
C LYS A 78 9.06 6.62 -19.50
N ASP A 79 9.43 5.40 -19.14
CA ASP A 79 9.91 4.37 -20.04
C ASP A 79 9.57 2.95 -19.53
N LYS A 80 9.75 1.97 -20.41
CA LYS A 80 9.43 0.56 -20.13
C LYS A 80 10.36 -0.08 -19.09
N GLU A 81 11.60 0.42 -18.94
CA GLU A 81 12.56 -0.08 -17.98
C GLU A 81 12.11 0.25 -16.56
N ILE A 82 11.63 1.46 -16.32
CA ILE A 82 11.03 1.88 -15.03
C ILE A 82 9.76 1.06 -14.75
N ALA A 83 8.90 0.87 -15.76
CA ALA A 83 7.70 0.01 -15.63
C ALA A 83 8.08 -1.42 -15.22
N TYR A 84 9.07 -2.00 -15.89
CA TYR A 84 9.55 -3.35 -15.63
C TYR A 84 10.11 -3.50 -14.20
N GLU A 85 11.01 -2.60 -13.79
CA GLU A 85 11.61 -2.64 -12.45
C GLU A 85 10.56 -2.38 -11.35
N GLY A 86 9.59 -1.49 -11.56
CA GLY A 86 8.46 -1.28 -10.65
C GLY A 86 7.59 -2.53 -10.49
N GLY A 87 7.22 -3.17 -11.59
CA GLY A 87 6.47 -4.43 -11.55
C GLY A 87 7.26 -5.58 -10.90
N LYS A 88 8.58 -5.64 -11.15
CA LYS A 88 9.49 -6.60 -10.51
C LYS A 88 9.56 -6.40 -9.00
N LEU A 89 9.68 -5.14 -8.53
CA LEU A 89 9.67 -4.83 -7.10
C LEU A 89 8.39 -5.29 -6.40
N LEU A 90 7.23 -5.04 -7.01
CA LEU A 90 5.97 -5.55 -6.49
C LEU A 90 5.97 -7.08 -6.43
N GLY A 91 6.38 -7.75 -7.51
CA GLY A 91 6.48 -9.21 -7.55
C GLY A 91 7.43 -9.75 -6.49
N GLU A 92 8.57 -9.09 -6.26
CA GLU A 92 9.53 -9.44 -5.20
C GLU A 92 8.92 -9.26 -3.81
N PHE A 93 8.26 -8.13 -3.53
CA PHE A 93 7.56 -7.89 -2.26
C PHE A 93 6.52 -8.98 -1.97
N LEU A 94 5.65 -9.28 -2.94
CA LEU A 94 4.62 -10.31 -2.80
C LEU A 94 5.21 -11.72 -2.62
N ASN A 95 6.33 -12.02 -3.27
CA ASN A 95 7.02 -13.29 -3.12
C ASN A 95 7.70 -13.42 -1.75
N LEU A 96 8.43 -12.39 -1.32
CA LEU A 96 9.14 -12.39 -0.02
C LEU A 96 8.19 -12.41 1.18
N THR A 97 6.97 -11.90 1.04
CA THR A 97 5.94 -11.92 2.08
C THR A 97 4.99 -13.12 1.98
N ALA A 98 5.23 -14.06 1.04
CA ALA A 98 4.31 -15.16 0.76
C ALA A 98 4.05 -16.10 1.95
N ASP A 99 5.04 -16.29 2.79
CA ASP A 99 5.03 -17.12 3.99
C ASP A 99 4.88 -16.32 5.29
N PHE A 100 4.65 -15.00 5.19
CA PHE A 100 4.35 -14.19 6.36
C PHE A 100 2.87 -14.37 6.76
N ASP A 101 2.65 -14.84 7.98
CA ASP A 101 1.31 -14.99 8.54
C ASP A 101 0.63 -13.64 8.71
N SER A 102 -0.26 -13.31 7.78
CA SER A 102 -0.97 -12.03 7.74
C SER A 102 -1.92 -11.81 8.92
N SER A 103 -2.25 -12.86 9.70
CA SER A 103 -3.07 -12.72 10.92
C SER A 103 -2.36 -11.96 12.06
N GLN A 104 -1.03 -11.79 11.96
CA GLN A 104 -0.25 -10.97 12.89
C GLN A 104 -0.41 -9.47 12.66
N LEU A 105 -1.00 -9.07 11.53
CA LEU A 105 -1.21 -7.67 11.15
C LEU A 105 -2.63 -7.23 11.49
N ILE A 106 -2.74 -5.98 11.96
CA ILE A 106 -4.05 -5.35 12.15
C ILE A 106 -4.54 -4.70 10.86
N ASP A 107 -5.84 -4.52 10.72
CA ASP A 107 -6.44 -3.70 9.67
C ASP A 107 -6.24 -2.22 9.99
N VAL A 108 -5.23 -1.60 9.38
CA VAL A 108 -4.88 -0.18 9.61
C VAL A 108 -5.94 0.79 9.08
N ILE A 109 -6.68 0.38 8.04
CA ILE A 109 -7.87 1.06 7.51
C ILE A 109 -8.95 -0.01 7.29
N PRO A 110 -9.92 -0.15 8.20
CA PRO A 110 -11.01 -1.11 8.04
C PRO A 110 -11.77 -0.92 6.72
N ASN A 111 -12.07 -2.02 6.03
CA ASN A 111 -12.79 -2.04 4.76
C ASN A 111 -12.11 -1.25 3.63
N PHE A 112 -10.77 -1.11 3.64
CA PHE A 112 -10.04 -0.24 2.71
C PHE A 112 -10.33 -0.60 1.24
N HIS A 113 -10.23 -1.87 0.88
CA HIS A 113 -10.53 -2.40 -0.46
C HIS A 113 -11.81 -3.26 -0.50
N ASP A 114 -12.69 -3.18 0.51
CA ASP A 114 -13.97 -3.87 0.50
C ASP A 114 -14.92 -3.22 -0.50
N MET A 115 -15.15 -3.89 -1.64
CA MET A 115 -15.97 -3.36 -2.72
C MET A 115 -17.44 -3.23 -2.32
N SER A 116 -17.96 -4.12 -1.49
CA SER A 116 -19.33 -4.04 -0.99
C SER A 116 -19.53 -2.81 -0.11
N PHE A 117 -18.54 -2.51 0.75
CA PHE A 117 -18.53 -1.29 1.56
C PHE A 117 -18.39 -0.02 0.69
N ARG A 118 -17.48 -0.02 -0.27
CA ARG A 118 -17.26 1.11 -1.18
C ARG A 118 -18.49 1.38 -2.05
N TYR A 119 -19.14 0.34 -2.54
CA TYR A 119 -20.36 0.49 -3.32
C TYR A 119 -21.53 1.07 -2.49
N LYS A 120 -21.66 0.69 -1.21
CA LYS A 120 -22.63 1.31 -0.28
C LYS A 120 -22.34 2.80 -0.08
N GLN A 121 -21.08 3.19 0.10
CA GLN A 121 -20.68 4.61 0.20
C GLN A 121 -21.02 5.37 -1.09
N TYR A 122 -20.73 4.79 -2.26
CA TYR A 122 -21.06 5.35 -3.55
C TYR A 122 -22.57 5.55 -3.72
N ALA A 123 -23.39 4.53 -3.41
CA ALA A 123 -24.85 4.62 -3.51
C ALA A 123 -25.42 5.72 -2.61
N ALA A 124 -24.93 5.85 -1.38
CA ALA A 124 -25.33 6.93 -0.47
C ALA A 124 -24.92 8.32 -1.00
N ALA A 125 -23.73 8.43 -1.61
CA ALA A 125 -23.27 9.67 -2.22
C ALA A 125 -24.13 10.07 -3.42
N LEU A 126 -24.58 9.12 -4.25
CA LEU A 126 -25.52 9.39 -5.34
C LEU A 126 -26.87 9.94 -4.84
N GLN A 127 -27.42 9.34 -3.79
CA GLN A 127 -28.68 9.78 -3.21
C GLN A 127 -28.63 11.21 -2.66
N SER A 128 -27.48 11.62 -2.12
CA SER A 128 -27.29 12.95 -1.52
C SER A 128 -26.72 14.00 -2.49
N ALA A 129 -26.33 13.60 -3.71
CA ALA A 129 -25.68 14.48 -4.66
C ALA A 129 -26.63 15.49 -5.28
N SER A 130 -26.18 16.74 -5.48
CA SER A 130 -26.94 17.75 -6.22
C SER A 130 -27.07 17.37 -7.70
N LYS A 131 -28.15 17.84 -8.35
CA LYS A 131 -28.37 17.61 -9.80
C LYS A 131 -27.17 18.02 -10.65
N LYS A 132 -26.51 19.12 -10.31
CA LYS A 132 -25.29 19.58 -11.01
C LYS A 132 -24.13 18.58 -10.90
N ARG A 133 -23.93 17.94 -9.72
CA ARG A 133 -22.90 16.90 -9.55
C ARG A 133 -23.25 15.64 -10.31
N LEU A 134 -24.49 15.20 -10.24
CA LEU A 134 -24.98 14.03 -10.98
C LEU A 134 -24.79 14.20 -12.48
N PHE A 135 -25.17 15.34 -13.03
CA PHE A 135 -24.98 15.66 -14.45
C PHE A 135 -23.48 15.59 -14.87
N LYS A 136 -22.58 16.18 -14.05
CA LYS A 136 -21.15 16.11 -14.34
C LYS A 136 -20.57 14.69 -14.24
N ALA A 137 -21.14 13.84 -13.39
CA ALA A 137 -20.68 12.48 -13.14
C ALA A 137 -21.40 11.43 -14.00
N GLU A 138 -22.35 11.81 -14.85
CA GLU A 138 -23.24 10.91 -15.59
C GLU A 138 -22.49 9.78 -16.31
N LYS A 139 -21.46 10.11 -17.07
CA LYS A 139 -20.61 9.12 -17.74
C LYS A 139 -20.04 8.08 -16.78
N TYR A 140 -19.50 8.52 -15.65
CA TYR A 140 -18.86 7.64 -14.66
C TYR A 140 -19.90 6.81 -13.91
N THR A 141 -21.05 7.39 -13.57
CA THR A 141 -22.12 6.67 -12.87
C THR A 141 -22.75 5.60 -13.78
N THR A 142 -22.85 5.85 -15.08
CA THR A 142 -23.28 4.86 -16.07
C THR A 142 -22.28 3.68 -16.12
N THR A 143 -20.98 3.97 -16.26
CA THR A 143 -19.93 2.93 -16.26
C THR A 143 -19.95 2.10 -14.98
N VAL A 144 -20.09 2.74 -13.80
CA VAL A 144 -20.18 2.02 -12.52
C VAL A 144 -21.43 1.14 -12.46
N ALA A 145 -22.55 1.58 -13.02
CA ALA A 145 -23.78 0.78 -13.06
C ALA A 145 -23.63 -0.44 -13.99
N GLU A 146 -22.97 -0.28 -15.13
CA GLU A 146 -22.70 -1.36 -16.09
C GLU A 146 -21.76 -2.40 -15.52
N LEU A 147 -20.70 -1.99 -14.78
CA LEU A 147 -19.69 -2.87 -14.22
C LEU A 147 -20.01 -3.37 -12.79
N LYS A 148 -21.20 -3.14 -12.29
CA LYS A 148 -21.56 -3.42 -10.90
C LYS A 148 -21.25 -4.87 -10.47
N GLU A 149 -21.60 -5.83 -11.28
CA GLU A 149 -21.42 -7.25 -10.95
C GLU A 149 -19.93 -7.63 -11.02
N GLU A 150 -19.21 -7.14 -12.04
CA GLU A 150 -17.77 -7.38 -12.20
C GLU A 150 -16.95 -6.83 -11.03
N MET A 151 -17.30 -5.64 -10.55
CA MET A 151 -16.60 -5.01 -9.41
C MET A 151 -16.68 -5.85 -8.14
N HIS A 152 -17.70 -6.72 -7.97
CA HIS A 152 -17.86 -7.56 -6.78
C HIS A 152 -17.22 -8.94 -6.90
N ILE A 153 -16.72 -9.34 -8.08
CA ILE A 153 -16.19 -10.70 -8.30
C ILE A 153 -15.08 -11.05 -7.30
N LEU A 154 -14.07 -10.19 -7.14
CA LEU A 154 -12.95 -10.45 -6.23
C LEU A 154 -13.40 -10.48 -4.77
N GLN A 155 -14.32 -9.60 -4.38
CA GLN A 155 -14.88 -9.57 -3.03
C GLN A 155 -15.65 -10.86 -2.74
N ASN A 156 -16.51 -11.29 -3.65
CA ASN A 156 -17.28 -12.53 -3.53
C ASN A 156 -16.37 -13.77 -3.45
N LEU A 157 -15.31 -13.82 -4.26
CA LEU A 157 -14.34 -14.92 -4.25
C LEU A 157 -13.54 -14.96 -2.95
N LYS A 158 -13.15 -13.79 -2.40
CA LYS A 158 -12.51 -13.68 -1.09
C LYS A 158 -13.42 -14.18 0.02
N GLU A 159 -14.67 -13.72 0.07
CA GLU A 159 -15.67 -14.13 1.07
C GLU A 159 -16.01 -15.63 0.99
N ALA A 160 -16.02 -16.20 -0.22
CA ALA A 160 -16.19 -17.62 -0.45
C ALA A 160 -14.93 -18.47 -0.16
N GLY A 161 -13.82 -17.85 0.28
CA GLY A 161 -12.55 -18.55 0.54
C GLY A 161 -11.88 -19.11 -0.73
N LYS A 162 -12.23 -18.60 -1.92
CA LYS A 162 -11.67 -19.03 -3.21
C LYS A 162 -10.34 -18.33 -3.53
N ILE A 163 -10.06 -17.22 -2.88
CA ILE A 163 -8.81 -16.45 -2.99
C ILE A 163 -8.18 -16.40 -1.61
N SER A 164 -6.89 -16.76 -1.52
CA SER A 164 -6.13 -16.72 -0.27
C SER A 164 -5.87 -15.29 0.17
N VAL A 165 -6.07 -15.04 1.47
CA VAL A 165 -5.66 -13.80 2.13
C VAL A 165 -4.18 -13.90 2.47
N ARG A 166 -3.43 -12.82 2.22
CA ARG A 166 -1.98 -12.73 2.43
C ARG A 166 -1.62 -11.33 2.92
N VAL A 167 -0.34 -11.11 3.18
CA VAL A 167 0.19 -9.74 3.34
C VAL A 167 0.11 -9.02 2.01
N THR A 168 -0.48 -7.83 2.00
CA THR A 168 -0.59 -6.92 0.86
C THR A 168 -0.06 -5.55 1.24
N HIS A 169 0.47 -4.84 0.25
CA HIS A 169 0.96 -3.48 0.43
C HIS A 169 -0.19 -2.47 0.48
N ASN A 170 -1.19 -2.66 -0.38
CA ASN A 170 -2.41 -1.87 -0.54
C ASN A 170 -2.24 -0.41 -1.03
N ASP A 171 -1.01 -0.02 -1.40
CA ASP A 171 -0.70 1.26 -2.05
C ASP A 171 0.53 1.08 -2.94
N THR A 172 0.39 0.27 -4.00
CA THR A 172 1.48 -0.19 -4.87
C THR A 172 1.75 0.74 -6.05
N LYS A 173 1.42 2.01 -5.89
CA LYS A 173 1.70 3.01 -6.91
C LYS A 173 3.20 3.16 -7.17
N ILE A 174 3.55 3.59 -8.39
CA ILE A 174 4.96 3.69 -8.83
C ILE A 174 5.80 4.60 -7.91
N SER A 175 5.22 5.66 -7.33
CA SER A 175 5.91 6.55 -6.40
C SER A 175 6.25 5.88 -5.05
N ASN A 176 5.69 4.71 -4.77
CA ASN A 176 6.04 3.87 -3.62
C ASN A 176 7.04 2.75 -3.97
N ALA A 177 7.57 2.73 -5.18
CA ALA A 177 8.72 1.94 -5.57
C ALA A 177 9.99 2.79 -5.52
N LEU A 178 10.99 2.35 -4.77
CA LEU A 178 12.28 3.03 -4.63
C LEU A 178 13.29 2.42 -5.60
N PHE A 179 14.01 3.27 -6.32
CA PHE A 179 14.99 2.89 -7.32
C PHE A 179 16.37 3.45 -6.98
N ASP A 180 17.42 2.82 -7.46
CA ASP A 180 18.75 3.41 -7.46
C ASP A 180 18.92 4.46 -8.57
N THR A 181 20.07 5.10 -8.63
CA THR A 181 20.38 6.13 -9.64
C THR A 181 20.47 5.58 -11.08
N ASN A 182 20.48 4.26 -11.26
CA ASN A 182 20.44 3.57 -12.56
C ASN A 182 19.03 3.03 -12.88
N ASN A 183 18.01 3.49 -12.15
CA ASN A 183 16.62 3.02 -12.24
C ASN A 183 16.42 1.53 -11.96
N LYS A 184 17.32 0.89 -11.19
CA LYS A 184 17.09 -0.46 -10.69
C LYS A 184 16.30 -0.43 -9.40
N GLY A 185 15.32 -1.31 -9.28
CA GLY A 185 14.48 -1.40 -8.12
C GLY A 185 15.23 -1.78 -6.84
N ILE A 186 15.00 -1.06 -5.75
CA ILE A 186 15.57 -1.31 -4.42
C ILE A 186 14.54 -2.02 -3.54
N CYS A 187 13.42 -1.37 -3.24
CA CYS A 187 12.34 -1.91 -2.41
C CYS A 187 11.03 -1.12 -2.57
N MET A 188 9.92 -1.72 -2.11
CA MET A 188 8.68 -0.99 -1.88
C MET A 188 8.78 -0.16 -0.61
N ILE A 189 8.29 1.08 -0.66
CA ILE A 189 8.27 2.04 0.46
C ILE A 189 6.83 2.45 0.79
N ASP A 190 6.64 3.33 1.78
CA ASP A 190 5.33 3.77 2.28
C ASP A 190 4.41 2.62 2.72
N THR A 191 4.93 1.82 3.64
CA THR A 191 4.25 0.63 4.17
C THR A 191 3.15 0.95 5.20
N ASP A 192 2.58 2.15 5.18
CA ASP A 192 1.53 2.58 6.12
C ASP A 192 0.22 1.80 5.95
N THR A 193 -0.01 1.24 4.77
CA THR A 193 -1.21 0.47 4.42
C THR A 193 -1.02 -1.04 4.41
N VAL A 194 0.17 -1.53 4.82
CA VAL A 194 0.43 -2.98 4.86
C VAL A 194 -0.45 -3.65 5.90
N MET A 195 -1.29 -4.59 5.43
CA MET A 195 -2.22 -5.38 6.23
C MET A 195 -2.65 -6.65 5.47
N SER A 196 -3.56 -7.42 6.06
CA SER A 196 -4.17 -8.57 5.40
C SER A 196 -5.01 -8.16 4.19
N GLY A 197 -4.84 -8.84 3.05
CA GLY A 197 -5.60 -8.59 1.84
C GLY A 197 -5.46 -9.69 0.81
N ILE A 198 -5.92 -9.44 -0.41
CA ILE A 198 -5.71 -10.30 -1.56
C ILE A 198 -4.76 -9.62 -2.54
N ILE A 199 -3.82 -10.36 -3.11
CA ILE A 199 -2.78 -9.80 -4.01
C ILE A 199 -3.34 -9.09 -5.24
N HIS A 200 -4.59 -9.35 -5.58
CA HIS A 200 -5.29 -8.70 -6.69
C HIS A 200 -5.48 -7.19 -6.47
N TYR A 201 -5.57 -6.75 -5.20
CA TYR A 201 -5.63 -5.33 -4.86
C TYR A 201 -4.32 -4.63 -5.24
N ASP A 202 -3.18 -5.22 -4.82
CA ASP A 202 -1.85 -4.71 -5.14
C ASP A 202 -1.60 -4.71 -6.65
N PHE A 203 -1.98 -5.80 -7.34
CA PHE A 203 -1.85 -5.89 -8.79
C PHE A 203 -2.67 -4.82 -9.52
N GLY A 204 -3.92 -4.63 -9.15
CA GLY A 204 -4.80 -3.63 -9.77
C GLY A 204 -4.30 -2.20 -9.57
N ASP A 205 -3.83 -1.88 -8.36
CA ASP A 205 -3.27 -0.56 -8.06
C ASP A 205 -1.94 -0.31 -8.80
N ALA A 206 -1.07 -1.31 -8.88
CA ALA A 206 0.18 -1.23 -9.63
C ALA A 206 -0.09 -0.99 -11.14
N ILE A 207 -1.01 -1.73 -11.76
CA ILE A 207 -1.38 -1.53 -13.17
C ILE A 207 -1.89 -0.11 -13.40
N ARG A 208 -2.70 0.43 -12.50
CA ARG A 208 -3.25 1.79 -12.58
C ARG A 208 -2.16 2.86 -12.71
N THR A 209 -1.01 2.68 -12.07
CA THR A 209 0.07 3.67 -12.03
C THR A 209 1.28 3.29 -12.88
N ILE A 210 1.71 2.03 -12.88
CA ILE A 210 2.88 1.56 -13.64
C ILE A 210 2.60 1.55 -15.15
N CYS A 211 1.37 1.22 -15.54
CA CYS A 211 0.96 1.21 -16.95
C CYS A 211 0.35 2.53 -17.43
N ASN A 212 0.37 3.58 -16.60
CA ASN A 212 -0.14 4.89 -16.94
C ASN A 212 1.01 5.89 -17.14
N THR A 213 0.95 6.66 -18.23
CA THR A 213 1.92 7.71 -18.55
C THR A 213 1.43 9.11 -18.14
N ALA A 214 0.21 9.23 -17.63
CA ALA A 214 -0.34 10.46 -17.08
C ALA A 214 -0.02 10.60 -15.59
N ALA A 215 -0.02 11.85 -15.10
CA ALA A 215 0.05 12.10 -13.66
C ALA A 215 -1.17 11.51 -12.95
N GLU A 216 -1.00 11.13 -11.69
CA GLU A 216 -2.08 10.72 -10.81
C GLU A 216 -2.79 11.99 -10.29
N ASP A 217 -4.01 12.25 -10.76
CA ASP A 217 -4.86 13.38 -10.35
C ASP A 217 -5.88 12.98 -9.27
#